data_9ed0defb572cc0350cf6c9907dfe6177
#
_entry.id   9ed0defb572cc0350cf6c9907dfe6177
#
_cell.length_a   1.000
_cell.length_b   1.000
_cell.length_c   1.000
_cell.angle_alpha   90.00
_cell.angle_beta   90.00
_cell.angle_gamma   90.00
#
_symmetry.space_group_name_H-M   'P 1'
#
loop_
_entity.id
_entity.type
_entity.pdbx_description
1 polymer ?
#
loop_
_entity_poly.entity_id
_entity_poly.type
_entity_poly.pdbx_seq_one_letter_code
_entity_poly.pdbx_strand_id
1 'polypeptide(L)'
;MRAPEKITVILRNSSSTLTTNEFEVFDNVCNQTIGTFTLKGGESRSIDISQDDTGKGHLKIRNPDLGPNDWLEVPAISPGDIVSA
;
A
#
# COMPACT_ATOMS: atom_id res chain seq x y z
N MET A 1 4.36 16.35 -22.38
CA MET A 1 4.58 15.69 -21.09
C MET A 1 3.58 14.55 -20.92
N ARG A 2 4.06 13.43 -20.52
CA ARG A 2 3.20 12.25 -20.34
C ARG A 2 2.83 12.13 -18.85
N ALA A 3 1.58 11.76 -18.58
CA ALA A 3 1.15 11.49 -17.23
C ALA A 3 1.97 10.33 -16.63
N PRO A 4 2.26 10.35 -15.33
CA PRO A 4 2.95 9.23 -14.69
C PRO A 4 2.13 7.96 -14.87
N GLU A 5 2.80 6.89 -15.27
CA GLU A 5 2.17 5.59 -15.36
C GLU A 5 2.01 5.02 -13.96
N LYS A 6 0.99 4.22 -13.79
CA LYS A 6 0.81 3.49 -12.54
C LYS A 6 1.50 2.14 -12.62
N ILE A 7 1.95 1.68 -11.47
CA ILE A 7 2.50 0.33 -11.34
C ILE A 7 1.56 -0.47 -10.44
N THR A 8 1.49 -1.78 -10.69
CA THR A 8 0.68 -2.68 -9.89
C THR A 8 1.55 -3.35 -8.86
N VAL A 9 1.13 -3.28 -7.60
CA VAL A 9 1.81 -3.94 -6.49
C VAL A 9 0.79 -4.78 -5.73
N ILE A 10 1.27 -5.65 -4.84
CA ILE A 10 0.42 -6.54 -4.07
C ILE A 10 0.44 -6.10 -2.62
N LEU A 11 -0.73 -5.72 -2.09
CA LEU A 11 -0.90 -5.44 -0.68
C LEU A 11 -1.29 -6.73 0.04
N ARG A 12 -0.56 -7.08 1.09
CA ARG A 12 -0.79 -8.31 1.83
C ARG A 12 -0.91 -8.03 3.32
N ASN A 13 -1.92 -8.65 3.95
CA ASN A 13 -2.00 -8.69 5.40
C ASN A 13 -1.08 -9.80 5.90
N SER A 14 0.03 -9.42 6.55
CA SER A 14 1.05 -10.36 7.01
C SER A 14 0.71 -11.06 8.32
N SER A 15 -0.47 -10.78 8.89
CA SER A 15 -0.89 -11.42 10.14
C SER A 15 -0.98 -12.95 9.97
N SER A 16 -0.51 -13.68 10.97
CA SER A 16 -0.60 -15.13 11.00
C SER A 16 -1.94 -15.63 11.53
N THR A 17 -2.79 -14.72 11.98
CA THR A 17 -4.12 -15.06 12.51
C THR A 17 -5.17 -14.83 11.43
N LEU A 18 -6.37 -15.41 11.61
CA LEU A 18 -7.48 -15.21 10.70
C LEU A 18 -8.23 -13.90 10.95
N THR A 19 -7.61 -12.99 11.68
CA THR A 19 -8.19 -11.68 11.99
C THR A 19 -8.26 -10.82 10.75
N THR A 20 -9.41 -10.22 10.51
CA THR A 20 -9.58 -9.25 9.44
C THR A 20 -9.10 -7.88 9.90
N ASN A 21 -8.24 -7.26 9.12
CA ASN A 21 -7.73 -5.92 9.41
C ASN A 21 -8.08 -4.98 8.27
N GLU A 22 -8.29 -3.71 8.65
CA GLU A 22 -8.53 -2.63 7.71
C GLU A 22 -7.25 -1.82 7.58
N PHE A 23 -6.84 -1.57 6.34
CA PHE A 23 -5.63 -0.81 6.06
C PHE A 23 -5.98 0.40 5.22
N GLU A 24 -5.57 1.57 5.68
CA GLU A 24 -5.63 2.79 4.87
C GLU A 24 -4.30 2.97 4.15
N VAL A 25 -4.36 3.19 2.83
CA VAL A 25 -3.17 3.30 1.99
C VAL A 25 -3.12 4.69 1.37
N PHE A 26 -2.01 5.37 1.60
CA PHE A 26 -1.76 6.70 1.06
C PHE A 26 -0.57 6.65 0.10
N ASP A 27 -0.75 7.25 -1.08
CA ASP A 27 0.28 7.30 -2.12
C ASP A 27 1.09 8.58 -1.95
N ASN A 28 2.35 8.45 -1.52
CA ASN A 28 3.23 9.58 -1.28
C ASN A 28 3.78 10.21 -2.56
N VAL A 29 3.71 9.51 -3.68
CA VAL A 29 4.18 10.06 -4.95
C VAL A 29 3.23 11.13 -5.45
N CYS A 30 1.93 10.87 -5.40
CA CYS A 30 0.92 11.82 -5.86
C CYS A 30 0.17 12.51 -4.72
N ASN A 31 0.50 12.22 -3.46
CA ASN A 31 -0.12 12.79 -2.26
C ASN A 31 -1.63 12.59 -2.23
N GLN A 32 -2.07 11.38 -2.51
CA GLN A 32 -3.49 11.04 -2.50
C GLN A 32 -3.74 9.73 -1.76
N THR A 33 -4.87 9.68 -1.04
CA THR A 33 -5.33 8.42 -0.45
C THR A 33 -5.79 7.50 -1.57
N ILE A 34 -5.22 6.29 -1.63
CA ILE A 34 -5.66 5.28 -2.58
C ILE A 34 -7.00 4.69 -2.14
N GLY A 35 -7.13 4.40 -0.85
CA GLY A 35 -8.35 3.85 -0.30
C GLY A 35 -8.09 3.06 0.97
N THR A 36 -9.15 2.42 1.43
CA THR A 36 -9.11 1.54 2.60
C THR A 36 -9.40 0.12 2.12
N PHE A 37 -8.57 -0.82 2.54
CA PHE A 37 -8.66 -2.22 2.13
C PHE A 37 -8.85 -3.09 3.35
N THR A 38 -9.85 -3.96 3.31
CA THR A 38 -10.12 -4.91 4.38
C THR A 38 -9.62 -6.28 3.95
N LEU A 39 -8.61 -6.79 4.66
CA LEU A 39 -7.95 -8.05 4.32
C LEU A 39 -7.88 -8.96 5.54
N LYS A 40 -8.13 -10.24 5.30
CA LYS A 40 -7.88 -11.28 6.32
C LYS A 40 -6.39 -11.57 6.42
N GLY A 41 -5.96 -12.12 7.54
CA GLY A 41 -4.59 -12.57 7.70
C GLY A 41 -4.17 -13.49 6.55
N GLY A 42 -3.07 -13.15 5.87
CA GLY A 42 -2.58 -13.87 4.72
C GLY A 42 -3.23 -13.53 3.39
N GLU A 43 -4.29 -12.73 3.41
CA GLU A 43 -4.97 -12.31 2.18
C GLU A 43 -4.17 -11.24 1.45
N SER A 44 -4.20 -11.27 0.12
CA SER A 44 -3.50 -10.32 -0.73
C SER A 44 -4.46 -9.66 -1.71
N ARG A 45 -4.13 -8.45 -2.12
CA ARG A 45 -4.91 -7.72 -3.13
C ARG A 45 -3.97 -6.90 -4.00
N SER A 46 -4.18 -6.94 -5.32
CA SER A 46 -3.44 -6.09 -6.25
C SER A 46 -3.98 -4.66 -6.18
N ILE A 47 -3.08 -3.68 -6.11
CA ILE A 47 -3.43 -2.27 -6.15
C ILE A 47 -2.53 -1.55 -7.14
N ASP A 48 -3.07 -0.48 -7.73
CA ASP A 48 -2.32 0.38 -8.64
C ASP A 48 -1.87 1.62 -7.90
N ILE A 49 -0.58 1.94 -8.01
CA ILE A 49 0.01 3.10 -7.35
C ILE A 49 0.80 3.92 -8.37
N SER A 50 1.03 5.18 -8.04
CA SER A 50 1.83 6.06 -8.89
C SER A 50 3.32 5.73 -8.73
N GLN A 51 4.07 5.89 -9.81
CA GLN A 51 5.52 5.77 -9.78
C GLN A 51 6.17 7.15 -9.83
N ASP A 52 7.35 7.26 -9.21
CA ASP A 52 8.16 8.47 -9.29
C ASP A 52 9.02 8.46 -10.55
N ASP A 53 9.94 9.43 -10.66
CA ASP A 53 10.81 9.56 -11.83
C ASP A 53 11.75 8.38 -12.02
N THR A 54 11.97 7.57 -10.98
CA THR A 54 12.82 6.39 -11.04
C THR A 54 12.04 5.11 -11.33
N GLY A 55 10.71 5.19 -11.51
CA GLY A 55 9.86 4.03 -11.73
C GLY A 55 9.49 3.29 -10.46
N LYS A 56 9.65 3.92 -9.31
CA LYS A 56 9.36 3.33 -8.00
C LYS A 56 8.17 4.00 -7.34
N GLY A 57 7.40 3.22 -6.59
CA GLY A 57 6.32 3.74 -5.76
C GLY A 57 6.78 4.05 -4.35
N HIS A 58 5.99 4.82 -3.64
CA HIS A 58 6.21 5.12 -2.23
C HIS A 58 4.85 5.26 -1.56
N LEU A 59 4.57 4.38 -0.63
CA LEU A 59 3.31 4.34 0.10
C LEU A 59 3.54 4.54 1.58
N LYS A 60 2.49 4.97 2.26
CA LYS A 60 2.39 4.78 3.71
C LYS A 60 1.05 4.11 4.02
N ILE A 61 1.08 3.21 4.98
CA ILE A 61 -0.04 2.35 5.33
C ILE A 61 -0.25 2.42 6.83
N ARG A 62 -1.51 2.49 7.25
CA ARG A 62 -1.84 2.39 8.67
C ARG A 62 -3.04 1.47 8.86
N ASN A 63 -3.11 0.89 10.05
CA ASN A 63 -4.32 0.24 10.55
C ASN A 63 -4.97 1.18 11.56
N PRO A 64 -6.09 1.85 11.21
CA PRO A 64 -6.69 2.85 12.10
C PRO A 64 -7.12 2.31 13.45
N ASP A 65 -7.42 1.01 13.53
CA ASP A 65 -7.86 0.39 14.77
C ASP A 65 -6.71 0.15 15.75
N LEU A 66 -5.49 -0.03 15.24
CA LEU A 66 -4.32 -0.33 16.06
C LEU A 66 -3.48 0.91 16.34
N GLY A 67 -3.39 1.83 15.39
CA GLY A 67 -2.60 3.03 15.58
C GLY A 67 -2.95 4.07 14.53
N PRO A 68 -3.92 4.98 14.84
CA PRO A 68 -4.39 5.94 13.84
C PRO A 68 -3.29 6.90 13.36
N ASN A 69 -2.21 7.07 14.13
CA ASN A 69 -1.10 7.92 13.73
C ASN A 69 0.17 7.12 13.39
N ASP A 70 0.09 5.80 13.40
CA ASP A 70 1.25 4.93 13.17
C ASP A 70 1.28 4.50 11.71
N TRP A 71 1.86 5.36 10.88
CA TRP A 71 2.04 5.06 9.48
C TRP A 71 3.30 4.22 9.26
N LEU A 72 3.16 3.12 8.52
CA LEU A 72 4.29 2.35 8.03
C LEU A 72 4.66 2.92 6.66
N GLU A 73 5.88 3.42 6.52
CA GLU A 73 6.35 3.91 5.24
C GLU A 73 7.04 2.80 4.46
N VAL A 74 6.69 2.71 3.17
CA VAL A 74 7.24 1.70 2.27
C VAL A 74 7.80 2.43 1.05
N PRO A 75 9.10 2.77 1.07
CA PRO A 75 9.74 3.47 -0.05
C PRO A 75 10.25 2.49 -1.11
N ALA A 76 10.51 3.03 -2.31
CA ALA A 76 11.20 2.32 -3.39
C ALA A 76 10.51 0.99 -3.78
N ILE A 77 9.20 1.05 -3.98
CA ILE A 77 8.40 -0.12 -4.35
C ILE A 77 8.51 -0.33 -5.87
N SER A 78 8.91 -1.54 -6.27
CA SER A 78 8.97 -1.92 -7.68
C SER A 78 7.66 -2.56 -8.15
N PRO A 79 7.38 -2.52 -9.46
CA PRO A 79 6.21 -3.24 -9.99
C PRO A 79 6.24 -4.71 -9.61
N GLY A 80 5.10 -5.22 -9.13
CA GLY A 80 4.98 -6.61 -8.71
C GLY A 80 5.46 -6.90 -7.30
N ASP A 81 6.01 -5.93 -6.60
CA ASP A 81 6.44 -6.14 -5.22
C ASP A 81 5.27 -6.43 -4.30
N ILE A 82 5.53 -7.21 -3.26
CA ILE A 82 4.57 -7.49 -2.21
C ILE A 82 4.82 -6.51 -1.07
N VAL A 83 3.81 -5.71 -0.76
CA VAL A 83 3.84 -4.78 0.36
C VAL A 83 3.10 -5.43 1.52
N SER A 84 3.85 -5.85 2.53
CA SER A 84 3.29 -6.51 3.71
C SER A 84 2.93 -5.49 4.79
N ALA A 85 1.71 -5.55 5.24
CA ALA A 85 1.21 -4.63 6.27
C ALA A 85 0.81 -5.39 7.54
#